data_2591244475ddfe01879318539e5756b0
#
_entry.id   2591244475ddfe01879318539e5756b0
#
_cell.length_a   1.000
_cell.length_b   1.000
_cell.length_c   1.000
_cell.angle_alpha   90.00
_cell.angle_beta   90.00
_cell.angle_gamma   90.00
#
_symmetry.space_group_name_H-M   'P 1'
#
loop_
_entity.id
_entity.type
_entity.pdbx_description
1 polymer ?
#
loop_
_entity_poly.entity_id
_entity_poly.type
_entity_poly.pdbx_seq_one_letter_code
_entity_poly.pdbx_strand_id
1 'polypeptide(L)'
;MKIEKIDHIGIAVKKIEDAFKFHSENFNLKISEPIEVLSQKVRVAFIEIGGIKLELIEPLGEDSPVAKFIQKRGEGLHHICFEVDDIEDALKKLKENEVRLVDEVPRVGATGKRIAFLHPESAFGVLTELKEK
;
A
#
# COMPACT_ATOMS: atom_id res chain seq x y z
N MET A 1 16.79 1.35 -12.58
CA MET A 1 15.69 1.68 -11.65
C MET A 1 16.09 2.86 -10.76
N LYS A 2 15.22 3.84 -10.65
CA LYS A 2 15.42 4.98 -9.77
C LYS A 2 14.23 5.10 -8.83
N ILE A 3 14.50 5.14 -7.52
CA ILE A 3 13.48 5.43 -6.51
C ILE A 3 13.34 6.95 -6.44
N GLU A 4 12.15 7.44 -6.78
CA GLU A 4 11.89 8.89 -6.79
C GLU A 4 11.55 9.41 -5.40
N LYS A 5 10.73 8.67 -4.66
CA LYS A 5 10.28 9.07 -3.32
C LYS A 5 9.52 7.92 -2.65
N ILE A 6 9.20 8.10 -1.40
CA ILE A 6 8.17 7.30 -0.76
C ILE A 6 6.83 7.88 -1.23
N ASP A 7 6.01 7.06 -1.89
CA ASP A 7 4.69 7.50 -2.35
C ASP A 7 3.69 7.49 -1.21
N HIS A 8 3.62 6.39 -0.49
CA HIS A 8 2.69 6.27 0.63
C HIS A 8 3.12 5.20 1.63
N ILE A 9 2.48 5.27 2.79
CA ILE A 9 2.60 4.28 3.85
C ILE A 9 1.20 3.71 4.05
N GLY A 10 1.05 2.40 3.90
CA GLY A 10 -0.23 1.71 4.07
C GLY A 10 -0.49 1.35 5.51
N ILE A 11 -1.69 1.64 5.99
CA ILE A 11 -2.14 1.33 7.34
C ILE A 11 -3.44 0.53 7.25
N ALA A 12 -3.44 -0.68 7.79
CA ALA A 12 -4.63 -1.53 7.82
C ALA A 12 -5.53 -1.09 8.97
N VAL A 13 -6.78 -0.81 8.66
CA VAL A 13 -7.78 -0.38 9.63
C VAL A 13 -9.05 -1.20 9.46
N LYS A 14 -9.77 -1.43 10.55
CA LYS A 14 -11.04 -2.15 10.49
C LYS A 14 -12.12 -1.31 9.81
N LYS A 15 -12.13 0.00 10.08
CA LYS A 15 -13.09 0.94 9.50
C LYS A 15 -12.43 2.27 9.21
N ILE A 16 -12.51 2.72 7.97
CA ILE A 16 -11.97 4.01 7.55
C ILE A 16 -12.63 5.15 8.33
N GLU A 17 -13.92 5.06 8.61
CA GLU A 17 -14.64 6.10 9.35
C GLU A 17 -14.04 6.37 10.74
N ASP A 18 -13.60 5.33 11.43
CA ASP A 18 -12.97 5.49 12.75
C ASP A 18 -11.60 6.17 12.62
N ALA A 19 -10.83 5.78 11.59
CA ALA A 19 -9.55 6.42 11.32
C ALA A 19 -9.73 7.88 10.88
N PHE A 20 -10.75 8.16 10.09
CA PHE A 20 -11.14 9.53 9.70
C PHE A 20 -11.36 10.39 10.96
N LYS A 21 -12.19 9.91 11.86
CA LYS A 21 -12.52 10.63 13.09
C LYS A 21 -11.26 10.92 13.91
N PHE A 22 -10.42 9.91 14.10
CA PHE A 22 -9.18 10.03 14.86
C PHE A 22 -8.26 11.12 14.29
N HIS A 23 -7.97 11.03 12.99
CA HIS A 23 -7.02 11.95 12.35
C HIS A 23 -7.58 13.37 12.20
N SER A 24 -8.87 13.48 11.95
CA SER A 24 -9.54 14.77 11.82
C SER A 24 -9.61 15.49 13.17
N GLU A 25 -10.04 14.81 14.21
CA GLU A 25 -10.23 15.43 15.54
C GLU A 25 -8.92 15.74 16.25
N ASN A 26 -7.91 14.87 16.10
CA ASN A 26 -6.66 15.02 16.84
C ASN A 26 -5.58 15.80 16.09
N PHE A 27 -5.55 15.70 14.77
CA PHE A 27 -4.47 16.30 13.96
C PHE A 27 -4.98 17.30 12.92
N ASN A 28 -6.29 17.51 12.85
CA ASN A 28 -6.90 18.38 11.86
C ASN A 28 -6.50 18.00 10.41
N LEU A 29 -6.36 16.71 10.16
CA LEU A 29 -6.02 16.18 8.84
C LEU A 29 -7.29 15.85 8.06
N LYS A 30 -7.22 16.04 6.75
CA LYS A 30 -8.33 15.72 5.82
C LYS A 30 -8.06 14.37 5.18
N ILE A 31 -9.11 13.56 5.07
CA ILE A 31 -9.04 12.26 4.42
C ILE A 31 -9.87 12.33 3.13
N SER A 32 -9.33 11.78 2.05
CA SER A 32 -10.02 11.71 0.77
C SER A 32 -11.27 10.82 0.86
N GLU A 33 -12.18 10.96 -0.11
CA GLU A 33 -13.32 10.04 -0.23
C GLU A 33 -12.81 8.62 -0.42
N PRO A 34 -13.39 7.64 0.27
CA PRO A 34 -12.98 6.25 0.10
C PRO A 34 -13.25 5.74 -1.30
N ILE A 35 -12.35 4.90 -1.80
CA ILE A 35 -12.43 4.26 -3.11
C ILE A 35 -12.41 2.76 -2.91
N GLU A 36 -13.36 2.05 -3.54
CA GLU A 36 -13.35 0.59 -3.53
C GLU A 36 -12.40 0.06 -4.59
N VAL A 37 -11.54 -0.86 -4.21
CA VAL A 37 -10.62 -1.57 -5.11
C VAL A 37 -11.00 -3.04 -5.05
N LEU A 38 -11.98 -3.41 -5.86
CA LEU A 38 -12.60 -4.74 -5.79
C LEU A 38 -11.62 -5.86 -6.14
N SER A 39 -10.67 -5.61 -7.04
CA SER A 39 -9.65 -6.59 -7.39
C SER A 39 -8.75 -6.98 -6.22
N GLN A 40 -8.63 -6.12 -5.22
CA GLN A 40 -7.85 -6.35 -4.02
C GLN A 40 -8.72 -6.58 -2.79
N LYS A 41 -10.03 -6.51 -2.95
CA LYS A 41 -11.02 -6.67 -1.88
C LYS A 41 -10.79 -5.71 -0.72
N VAL A 42 -10.56 -4.45 -1.04
CA VAL A 42 -10.33 -3.39 -0.07
C VAL A 42 -11.04 -2.11 -0.45
N ARG A 43 -11.22 -1.25 0.55
CA ARG A 43 -11.63 0.14 0.39
C ARG A 43 -10.48 0.98 0.93
N VAL A 44 -10.08 2.01 0.20
CA VAL A 44 -8.93 2.82 0.58
C VAL A 44 -9.29 4.29 0.65
N ALA A 45 -8.59 5.03 1.50
CA ALA A 45 -8.67 6.49 1.58
C ALA A 45 -7.29 7.03 1.90
N PHE A 46 -7.02 8.27 1.51
CA PHE A 46 -5.69 8.85 1.61
C PHE A 46 -5.68 10.11 2.46
N ILE A 47 -4.62 10.25 3.24
CA ILE A 47 -4.29 11.49 3.96
C ILE A 47 -2.98 11.99 3.36
N GLU A 48 -2.98 13.16 2.75
CA GLU A 48 -1.77 13.73 2.16
C GLU A 48 -1.04 14.61 3.17
N ILE A 49 0.25 14.32 3.39
CA ILE A 49 1.09 15.06 4.33
C ILE A 49 2.45 15.28 3.69
N GLY A 50 2.75 16.53 3.31
CA GLY A 50 4.06 16.89 2.81
C GLY A 50 4.56 16.10 1.62
N GLY A 51 3.68 15.76 0.69
CA GLY A 51 4.03 15.00 -0.51
C GLY A 51 4.05 13.49 -0.34
N ILE A 52 3.80 13.00 0.86
CA ILE A 52 3.66 11.57 1.17
C ILE A 52 2.21 11.35 1.60
N LYS A 53 1.66 10.20 1.26
CA LYS A 53 0.30 9.84 1.67
C LYS A 53 0.30 8.74 2.72
N LEU A 54 -0.60 8.83 3.67
CA LEU A 54 -1.01 7.67 4.45
C LEU A 54 -2.18 7.05 3.71
N GLU A 55 -2.08 5.77 3.39
CA GLU A 55 -3.18 5.02 2.76
C GLU A 55 -3.86 4.19 3.83
N LEU A 56 -5.11 4.54 4.15
CA LEU A 56 -5.92 3.76 5.07
C LEU A 56 -6.60 2.66 4.28
N ILE A 57 -6.41 1.42 4.70
CA ILE A 57 -6.87 0.24 3.95
C ILE A 57 -7.84 -0.55 4.82
N GLU A 58 -9.09 -0.62 4.38
CA GLU A 58 -10.16 -1.35 5.05
C GLU A 58 -10.50 -2.60 4.24
N PRO A 59 -10.54 -3.78 4.84
CA PRO A 59 -10.90 -4.99 4.10
C PRO A 59 -12.38 -5.00 3.72
N LEU A 60 -12.68 -5.48 2.51
CA LEU A 60 -14.02 -5.76 2.04
C LEU A 60 -14.23 -7.28 2.12
N GLY A 61 -14.74 -7.75 3.27
CA GLY A 61 -15.02 -9.16 3.50
C GLY A 61 -13.86 -9.91 4.15
N GLU A 62 -14.19 -11.07 4.70
CA GLU A 62 -13.27 -11.88 5.49
C GLU A 62 -12.18 -12.56 4.64
N ASP A 63 -12.43 -12.72 3.35
CA ASP A 63 -11.47 -13.32 2.43
C ASP A 63 -10.46 -12.33 1.87
N SER A 64 -10.57 -11.06 2.25
CA SER A 64 -9.58 -10.05 1.88
C SER A 64 -8.21 -10.37 2.53
N PRO A 65 -7.11 -10.23 1.78
CA PRO A 65 -5.77 -10.37 2.38
C PRO A 65 -5.53 -9.41 3.54
N VAL A 66 -6.12 -8.21 3.50
CA VAL A 66 -6.02 -7.23 4.58
C VAL A 66 -6.81 -7.69 5.82
N ALA A 67 -7.97 -8.34 5.63
CA ALA A 67 -8.71 -8.93 6.74
C ALA A 67 -7.88 -9.98 7.46
N LYS A 68 -7.18 -10.83 6.70
CA LYS A 68 -6.29 -11.86 7.26
C LYS A 68 -5.11 -11.24 7.99
N PHE A 69 -4.58 -10.16 7.46
CA PHE A 69 -3.50 -9.40 8.12
C PHE A 69 -3.97 -8.88 9.48
N ILE A 70 -5.15 -8.25 9.53
CA ILE A 70 -5.70 -7.70 10.78
C ILE A 70 -5.97 -8.81 11.80
N GLN A 71 -6.50 -9.95 11.36
CA GLN A 71 -6.75 -11.10 12.24
C GLN A 71 -5.45 -11.61 12.86
N LYS A 72 -4.37 -11.60 12.11
CA LYS A 72 -3.09 -12.16 12.53
C LYS A 72 -2.25 -11.18 13.33
N ARG A 73 -2.26 -9.90 12.95
CA ARG A 73 -1.35 -8.87 13.50
C ARG A 73 -2.06 -7.69 14.13
N GLY A 74 -3.39 -7.58 13.98
CA GLY A 74 -4.14 -6.41 14.40
C GLY A 74 -4.04 -5.27 13.40
N GLU A 75 -4.66 -4.16 13.71
CA GLU A 75 -4.56 -2.93 12.91
C GLU A 75 -3.15 -2.37 13.02
N GLY A 76 -2.68 -1.69 11.99
CA GLY A 76 -1.36 -1.06 12.03
C GLY A 76 -0.69 -0.96 10.67
N LEU A 77 0.61 -0.73 10.70
CA LEU A 77 1.42 -0.59 9.49
C LEU A 77 1.32 -1.85 8.63
N HIS A 78 0.96 -1.68 7.37
CA HIS A 78 0.76 -2.78 6.43
C HIS A 78 1.87 -2.85 5.39
N HIS A 79 2.21 -1.73 4.78
CA HIS A 79 3.25 -1.70 3.76
C HIS A 79 3.80 -0.28 3.58
N ILE A 80 4.93 -0.21 2.87
CA ILE A 80 5.52 1.04 2.40
C ILE A 80 5.61 0.98 0.88
N CYS A 81 5.35 2.09 0.21
CA CYS A 81 5.40 2.15 -1.25
C CYS A 81 6.44 3.14 -1.74
N PHE A 82 7.31 2.67 -2.62
CA PHE A 82 8.28 3.52 -3.32
C PHE A 82 7.79 3.83 -4.73
N GLU A 83 7.93 5.08 -5.14
CA GLU A 83 7.68 5.48 -6.51
C GLU A 83 8.95 5.23 -7.35
N VAL A 84 8.80 4.52 -8.46
CA VAL A 84 9.91 4.19 -9.36
C VAL A 84 9.65 4.79 -10.74
N ASP A 85 10.72 5.05 -11.47
CA ASP A 85 10.64 5.59 -12.83
C ASP A 85 10.15 4.57 -13.85
N ASP A 86 10.59 3.30 -13.73
CA ASP A 86 10.28 2.22 -14.66
C ASP A 86 10.11 0.92 -13.88
N ILE A 87 8.86 0.50 -13.74
CA ILE A 87 8.54 -0.67 -12.91
C ILE A 87 9.03 -1.98 -13.53
N GLU A 88 9.03 -2.09 -14.86
CA GLU A 88 9.50 -3.31 -15.52
C GLU A 88 11.00 -3.47 -15.33
N ASP A 89 11.76 -2.39 -15.48
CA ASP A 89 13.18 -2.38 -15.20
C ASP A 89 13.47 -2.70 -13.73
N ALA A 90 12.67 -2.13 -12.83
CA ALA A 90 12.78 -2.39 -11.40
C ALA A 90 12.60 -3.88 -11.09
N LEU A 91 11.56 -4.50 -11.61
CA LEU A 91 11.30 -5.92 -11.37
C LEU A 91 12.38 -6.81 -11.97
N LYS A 92 12.89 -6.46 -13.15
CA LYS A 92 13.99 -7.19 -13.77
C LYS A 92 15.25 -7.16 -12.88
N LYS A 93 15.60 -5.98 -12.38
CA LYS A 93 16.75 -5.80 -11.49
C LYS A 93 16.60 -6.62 -10.21
N LEU A 94 15.41 -6.59 -9.62
CA LEU A 94 15.14 -7.32 -8.39
C LEU A 94 15.23 -8.83 -8.61
N LYS A 95 14.75 -9.34 -9.75
CA LYS A 95 14.88 -10.75 -10.10
C LYS A 95 16.34 -11.15 -10.27
N GLU A 96 17.13 -10.31 -10.93
CA GLU A 96 18.57 -10.55 -11.11
C GLU A 96 19.29 -10.62 -9.76
N ASN A 97 18.83 -9.87 -8.78
CA ASN A 97 19.39 -9.86 -7.42
C ASN A 97 18.73 -10.90 -6.51
N GLU A 98 17.95 -11.82 -7.06
CA GLU A 98 17.29 -12.91 -6.33
C GLU A 98 16.35 -12.44 -5.22
N VAL A 99 15.76 -11.26 -5.38
CA VAL A 99 14.76 -10.75 -4.46
C VAL A 99 13.45 -11.51 -4.69
N ARG A 100 12.84 -11.97 -3.59
CA ARG A 100 11.57 -12.67 -3.67
C ARG A 100 10.44 -11.69 -3.93
N LEU A 101 9.70 -11.91 -5.03
CA LEU A 101 8.60 -11.03 -5.44
C LEU A 101 7.25 -11.68 -5.13
N VAL A 102 6.28 -10.88 -4.73
CA VAL A 102 4.88 -11.28 -4.70
C VAL A 102 4.31 -11.20 -6.11
N ASP A 103 4.59 -10.10 -6.80
CA ASP A 103 4.17 -9.89 -8.19
C ASP A 103 5.38 -9.91 -9.10
N GLU A 104 5.45 -10.89 -10.01
CA GLU A 104 6.53 -10.96 -10.98
C GLU A 104 6.28 -10.09 -12.20
N VAL A 105 5.01 -9.72 -12.42
CA VAL A 105 4.60 -8.76 -13.45
C VAL A 105 3.76 -7.67 -12.81
N PRO A 106 3.83 -6.43 -13.32
CA PRO A 106 3.05 -5.34 -12.75
C PRO A 106 1.54 -5.56 -12.90
N ARG A 107 0.78 -5.01 -11.98
CA ARG A 107 -0.68 -4.96 -12.05
C ARG A 107 -1.16 -3.55 -11.74
N VAL A 108 -2.43 -3.27 -12.02
CA VAL A 108 -3.01 -1.94 -11.80
C VAL A 108 -3.39 -1.78 -10.32
N GLY A 109 -2.92 -0.71 -9.70
CA GLY A 109 -3.22 -0.38 -8.31
C GLY A 109 -4.41 0.57 -8.16
N ALA A 110 -4.64 1.02 -6.91
CA ALA A 110 -5.80 1.84 -6.53
C ALA A 110 -5.93 3.15 -7.32
N THR A 111 -4.81 3.76 -7.72
CA THR A 111 -4.80 5.04 -8.42
C THR A 111 -4.70 4.91 -9.93
N GLY A 112 -4.80 3.69 -10.47
CA GLY A 112 -4.68 3.43 -11.91
C GLY A 112 -3.24 3.29 -12.40
N LYS A 113 -2.26 3.47 -11.55
CA LYS A 113 -0.85 3.27 -11.89
C LYS A 113 -0.47 1.80 -11.75
N ARG A 114 0.59 1.40 -12.45
CA ARG A 114 1.09 0.02 -12.33
C ARG A 114 1.87 -0.15 -11.02
N ILE A 115 1.63 -1.26 -10.35
CA ILE A 115 2.26 -1.58 -9.08
C ILE A 115 2.77 -3.02 -9.07
N ALA A 116 3.67 -3.31 -8.13
CA ALA A 116 4.10 -4.67 -7.83
C ALA A 116 4.60 -4.72 -6.39
N PHE A 117 4.41 -5.86 -5.73
CA PHE A 117 4.85 -6.06 -4.35
C PHE A 117 6.05 -6.98 -4.28
N LEU A 118 6.99 -6.65 -3.38
CA LEU A 118 8.08 -7.52 -2.96
C LEU A 118 7.64 -8.27 -1.72
N HIS A 119 8.06 -9.54 -1.62
CA HIS A 119 7.76 -10.34 -0.44
C HIS A 119 8.52 -9.77 0.78
N PRO A 120 7.86 -9.66 1.94
CA PRO A 120 8.50 -9.08 3.13
C PRO A 120 9.75 -9.83 3.58
N GLU A 121 9.86 -11.12 3.28
CA GLU A 121 11.06 -11.90 3.62
C GLU A 121 12.34 -11.31 3.01
N SER A 122 12.25 -10.76 1.80
CA SER A 122 13.40 -10.12 1.15
C SER A 122 13.61 -8.67 1.58
N ALA A 123 12.68 -8.08 2.31
CA ALA A 123 12.68 -6.68 2.69
C ALA A 123 12.60 -6.50 4.21
N PHE A 124 13.28 -7.38 4.94
CA PHE A 124 13.42 -7.30 6.39
C PHE A 124 12.08 -7.27 7.14
N GLY A 125 11.11 -8.03 6.65
CA GLY A 125 9.80 -8.15 7.28
C GLY A 125 8.79 -7.09 6.88
N VAL A 126 9.15 -6.18 5.96
CA VAL A 126 8.26 -5.10 5.50
C VAL A 126 7.72 -5.43 4.12
N LEU A 127 6.41 -5.59 3.99
CA LEU A 127 5.77 -5.68 2.69
C LEU A 127 6.04 -4.38 1.94
N THR A 128 6.69 -4.48 0.80
CA THR A 128 7.15 -3.30 0.05
C THR A 128 6.49 -3.26 -1.32
N GLU A 129 5.88 -2.14 -1.62
CA GLU A 129 5.21 -1.89 -2.90
C GLU A 129 6.07 -0.98 -3.77
N LEU A 130 6.10 -1.27 -5.07
CA LEU A 130 6.63 -0.37 -6.08
C LEU A 130 5.47 0.18 -6.89
N LYS A 131 5.49 1.46 -7.17
CA LYS A 131 4.48 2.13 -7.97
C LYS A 131 5.16 2.95 -9.04
N GLU A 132 4.75 2.74 -10.29
CA GLU A 132 5.31 3.50 -11.40
C GLU A 132 4.82 4.94 -11.37
N LYS A 133 5.71 5.86 -11.64
CA LYS A 133 5.46 7.29 -11.68
C LYS A 133 4.34 7.70 -12.65
#